data_8f3de9eb2d3b9542beef6c9c0c138ec9
#
_entry.id   8f3de9eb2d3b9542beef6c9c0c138ec9
#
_cell.length_a   1.000
_cell.length_b   1.000
_cell.length_c   1.000
_cell.angle_alpha   90.00
_cell.angle_beta   90.00
_cell.angle_gamma   90.00
#
_symmetry.space_group_name_H-M   'P 1'
#
loop_
_entity.id
_entity.type
_entity.pdbx_description
1 polymer ?
#
loop_
_entity_poly.entity_id
_entity_poly.type
_entity_poly.pdbx_seq_one_letter_code
_entity_poly.pdbx_strand_id
1 'polypeptide(L)'
;GVQHSTRYWRIILGPWLLTYLSAVWSRWEGLRIAFEQYTLDKVILLSSDNKPNPPLSHVEAMSFIGKSHFWNHMLYAKIIKEYYKDDIIIVERSYKDVPTINKTDWRKVARTSKFFLKYIIDRIIKVVQKQEKVVFVTSYFSLNALVKISQKVGQLPRFYTEFDEKLNLKMLPVRARQISLDLTCSNEFELFFKRNIVFDIPVSYVEGYQHILNKAKAILPSCEVIFCANAYYTNELFKIWCAQMVNKRKKLIISEHGGSITKKYINFSHEVKISDINTVWHKPFEDNQVQLPPNIIVGMRKAKKNGSRLTIVGIEVSLYVARYQSGISSSLVLDEFYQELQFIRALDPIVIDNLIVRPNPNIGWNTRQRYIDELGVEKLSKHHSILGD
;
A
#
# COMPACT_ATOMS: atom_id res chain seq x y z
N GLY A 1 22.14 4.07 19.47
CA GLY A 1 21.18 3.57 18.47
C GLY A 1 21.06 2.05 18.52
N VAL A 2 19.90 1.50 18.17
CA VAL A 2 19.69 0.05 18.12
C VAL A 2 20.29 -0.48 16.82
N GLN A 3 21.33 -1.31 16.91
CA GLN A 3 21.91 -1.95 15.74
C GLN A 3 21.15 -3.25 15.41
N HIS A 4 20.59 -3.30 14.20
CA HIS A 4 19.97 -4.47 13.63
C HIS A 4 20.43 -4.67 12.19
N SER A 5 20.20 -5.86 11.62
CA SER A 5 20.54 -6.16 10.23
C SER A 5 19.77 -5.28 9.24
N THR A 6 20.31 -5.14 8.02
CA THR A 6 19.61 -4.46 6.92
C THR A 6 18.24 -5.11 6.63
N ARG A 7 18.12 -6.44 6.74
CA ARG A 7 16.87 -7.18 6.56
C ARG A 7 15.82 -6.75 7.60
N TYR A 8 16.23 -6.56 8.85
CA TYR A 8 15.36 -6.10 9.93
C TYR A 8 14.71 -4.75 9.57
N TRP A 9 15.54 -3.77 9.23
CA TRP A 9 15.05 -2.44 8.89
C TRP A 9 14.29 -2.41 7.56
N ARG A 10 14.67 -3.27 6.62
CA ARG A 10 13.92 -3.42 5.35
C ARG A 10 12.51 -3.93 5.56
N ILE A 11 12.27 -4.85 6.51
CA ILE A 11 10.92 -5.31 6.88
C ILE A 11 10.09 -4.14 7.43
N ILE A 12 10.68 -3.28 8.26
CA ILE A 12 9.96 -2.20 8.94
C ILE A 12 9.76 -0.99 8.01
N LEU A 13 10.84 -0.48 7.44
CA LEU A 13 10.86 0.79 6.71
C LEU A 13 10.63 0.64 5.20
N GLY A 14 10.98 -0.53 4.64
CA GLY A 14 11.07 -0.73 3.20
C GLY A 14 9.79 -0.36 2.44
N PRO A 15 8.59 -0.79 2.86
CA PRO A 15 7.35 -0.44 2.17
C PRO A 15 7.11 1.07 2.08
N TRP A 16 7.36 1.78 3.19
CA TRP A 16 7.25 3.24 3.22
C TRP A 16 8.32 3.91 2.36
N LEU A 17 9.57 3.51 2.53
CA LEU A 17 10.71 4.14 1.85
C LEU A 17 10.58 4.03 0.33
N LEU A 18 10.16 2.86 -0.18
CA LEU A 18 9.93 2.66 -1.61
C LEU A 18 8.79 3.54 -2.14
N THR A 19 7.70 3.67 -1.39
CA THR A 19 6.58 4.53 -1.77
C THR A 19 6.99 6.01 -1.74
N TYR A 20 7.69 6.43 -0.71
CA TYR A 20 8.15 7.80 -0.53
C TYR A 20 9.17 8.20 -1.60
N LEU A 21 10.20 7.37 -1.82
CA LEU A 21 11.21 7.61 -2.85
C LEU A 21 10.60 7.75 -4.24
N SER A 22 9.68 6.83 -4.60
CA SER A 22 8.97 6.89 -5.88
C SER A 22 8.20 8.20 -6.05
N ALA A 23 7.55 8.65 -4.98
CA ALA A 23 6.79 9.89 -5.00
C ALA A 23 7.69 11.12 -5.15
N VAL A 24 8.72 11.23 -4.34
CA VAL A 24 9.63 12.39 -4.38
C VAL A 24 10.35 12.47 -5.72
N TRP A 25 10.84 11.33 -6.23
CA TRP A 25 11.45 11.26 -7.56
C TRP A 25 10.49 11.70 -8.66
N SER A 26 9.26 11.20 -8.65
CA SER A 26 8.28 11.56 -9.67
C SER A 26 7.97 13.07 -9.72
N ARG A 27 7.93 13.75 -8.57
CA ARG A 27 7.70 15.21 -8.51
C ARG A 27 8.94 15.99 -8.92
N TRP A 28 10.09 15.53 -8.49
CA TRP A 28 11.38 16.09 -8.90
C TRP A 28 11.54 16.03 -10.41
N GLU A 29 11.43 14.86 -10.98
CA GLU A 29 11.63 14.62 -12.40
C GLU A 29 10.56 15.31 -13.26
N GLY A 30 9.30 15.32 -12.79
CA GLY A 30 8.22 16.02 -13.46
C GLY A 30 8.47 17.54 -13.55
N LEU A 31 9.03 18.17 -12.50
CA LEU A 31 9.44 19.58 -12.54
C LEU A 31 10.65 19.79 -13.46
N ARG A 32 11.66 18.93 -13.36
CA ARG A 32 12.84 19.01 -14.23
C ARG A 32 12.43 19.02 -15.69
N ILE A 33 11.60 18.07 -16.10
CA ILE A 33 11.09 17.98 -17.49
C ILE A 33 10.27 19.21 -17.85
N ALA A 34 9.41 19.70 -16.95
CA ALA A 34 8.58 20.87 -17.23
C ALA A 34 9.44 22.13 -17.46
N PHE A 35 10.48 22.35 -16.64
CA PHE A 35 11.39 23.46 -16.80
C PHE A 35 12.32 23.35 -18.02
N GLU A 36 12.63 22.13 -18.45
CA GLU A 36 13.39 21.89 -19.68
C GLU A 36 12.56 22.08 -20.96
N GLN A 37 11.29 21.67 -20.93
CA GLN A 37 10.43 21.70 -22.11
C GLN A 37 9.66 22.99 -22.32
N TYR A 38 9.45 23.78 -21.26
CA TYR A 38 8.62 24.98 -21.33
C TYR A 38 9.37 26.19 -20.75
N THR A 39 9.21 27.31 -21.41
CA THR A 39 9.63 28.61 -20.85
C THR A 39 8.58 29.05 -19.82
N LEU A 40 8.93 29.06 -18.56
CA LEU A 40 8.04 29.40 -17.44
C LEU A 40 8.45 30.76 -16.86
N ASP A 41 7.62 31.78 -17.08
CA ASP A 41 7.90 33.13 -16.54
C ASP A 41 7.45 33.28 -15.10
N LYS A 42 6.40 32.52 -14.71
CA LYS A 42 5.74 32.71 -13.42
C LYS A 42 5.14 31.41 -12.88
N VAL A 43 5.30 31.20 -11.58
CA VAL A 43 4.67 30.09 -10.85
C VAL A 43 3.88 30.62 -9.67
N ILE A 44 2.66 30.11 -9.46
CA ILE A 44 1.84 30.43 -8.28
C ILE A 44 2.03 29.29 -7.27
N LEU A 45 2.56 29.63 -6.10
CA LEU A 45 2.66 28.73 -4.97
C LEU A 45 1.65 29.10 -3.90
N LEU A 46 1.00 28.09 -3.33
CA LEU A 46 0.14 28.28 -2.17
C LEU A 46 1.00 28.26 -0.91
N SER A 47 1.05 29.35 -0.19
CA SER A 47 1.72 29.42 1.12
C SER A 47 0.73 29.05 2.22
N SER A 48 1.19 28.28 3.20
CA SER A 48 0.45 27.94 4.40
C SER A 48 1.36 28.06 5.61
N ASP A 49 0.87 28.72 6.65
CA ASP A 49 1.57 28.77 7.94
C ASP A 49 1.61 27.38 8.62
N ASN A 50 0.74 26.48 8.19
CA ASN A 50 0.68 25.13 8.68
C ASN A 50 1.65 24.23 7.90
N LYS A 51 2.75 23.83 8.55
CA LYS A 51 3.58 22.76 8.02
C LYS A 51 2.84 21.42 8.15
N PRO A 52 2.87 20.55 7.13
CA PRO A 52 2.29 19.23 7.27
C PRO A 52 2.99 18.46 8.40
N ASN A 53 2.19 17.90 9.30
CA ASN A 53 2.73 16.99 10.30
C ASN A 53 3.22 15.70 9.63
N PRO A 54 4.28 15.06 10.15
CA PRO A 54 4.68 13.77 9.65
C PRO A 54 3.53 12.77 9.78
N PRO A 55 3.38 11.84 8.82
CA PRO A 55 2.33 10.82 8.87
C PRO A 55 2.53 9.92 10.08
N LEU A 56 1.45 9.43 10.66
CA LEU A 56 1.52 8.54 11.82
C LEU A 56 2.05 7.14 11.45
N SER A 57 1.75 6.67 10.24
CA SER A 57 2.06 5.32 9.76
C SER A 57 2.30 5.32 8.26
N HIS A 58 2.77 4.19 7.72
CA HIS A 58 2.88 4.00 6.27
C HIS A 58 1.54 4.18 5.55
N VAL A 59 0.44 3.66 6.10
CA VAL A 59 -0.89 3.80 5.50
C VAL A 59 -1.32 5.26 5.40
N GLU A 60 -1.02 6.07 6.41
CA GLU A 60 -1.30 7.51 6.37
C GLU A 60 -0.37 8.23 5.39
N ALA A 61 0.92 7.85 5.35
CA ALA A 61 1.87 8.35 4.35
C ALA A 61 1.41 8.07 2.92
N MET A 62 0.94 6.85 2.64
CA MET A 62 0.36 6.50 1.34
C MET A 62 -0.87 7.36 1.00
N SER A 63 -1.69 7.68 2.00
CA SER A 63 -2.84 8.57 1.81
C SER A 63 -2.41 10.00 1.47
N PHE A 64 -1.39 10.51 2.15
CA PHE A 64 -0.83 11.84 1.86
C PHE A 64 -0.25 11.87 0.44
N ILE A 65 0.64 10.95 0.14
CA ILE A 65 1.32 10.84 -1.15
C ILE A 65 0.32 10.68 -2.30
N GLY A 66 -0.65 9.78 -2.14
CA GLY A 66 -1.56 9.42 -3.22
C GLY A 66 -2.77 10.32 -3.39
N LYS A 67 -3.21 11.03 -2.33
CA LYS A 67 -4.52 11.71 -2.34
C LYS A 67 -4.48 13.17 -1.90
N SER A 68 -3.47 13.60 -1.13
CA SER A 68 -3.45 14.94 -0.58
C SER A 68 -2.91 15.95 -1.58
N HIS A 69 -3.78 16.84 -2.06
CA HIS A 69 -3.38 18.00 -2.86
C HIS A 69 -2.38 18.86 -2.09
N PHE A 70 -2.64 19.11 -0.81
CA PHE A 70 -1.78 19.93 0.05
C PHE A 70 -0.38 19.35 0.19
N TRP A 71 -0.25 18.06 0.54
CA TRP A 71 1.07 17.42 0.70
C TRP A 71 1.87 17.46 -0.60
N ASN A 72 1.24 17.11 -1.73
CA ASN A 72 1.91 17.12 -3.03
C ASN A 72 2.29 18.55 -3.46
N HIS A 73 1.40 19.54 -3.25
CA HIS A 73 1.70 20.94 -3.52
C HIS A 73 2.88 21.43 -2.70
N MET A 74 2.92 21.13 -1.40
CA MET A 74 4.04 21.53 -0.52
C MET A 74 5.37 20.90 -0.96
N LEU A 75 5.35 19.68 -1.47
CA LEU A 75 6.55 19.03 -2.00
C LEU A 75 7.04 19.75 -3.28
N TYR A 76 6.14 20.02 -4.24
CA TYR A 76 6.46 20.80 -5.42
C TYR A 76 6.99 22.20 -5.06
N ALA A 77 6.36 22.89 -4.12
CA ALA A 77 6.77 24.21 -3.68
C ALA A 77 8.19 24.22 -3.06
N LYS A 78 8.53 23.17 -2.29
CA LYS A 78 9.90 23.02 -1.75
C LYS A 78 10.93 22.87 -2.87
N ILE A 79 10.66 22.00 -3.86
CA ILE A 79 11.58 21.80 -4.98
C ILE A 79 11.76 23.09 -5.77
N ILE A 80 10.68 23.79 -6.10
CA ILE A 80 10.72 25.03 -6.87
C ILE A 80 11.50 26.13 -6.11
N LYS A 81 11.22 26.32 -4.82
CA LYS A 81 11.92 27.32 -4.00
C LYS A 81 13.40 27.03 -3.82
N GLU A 82 13.81 25.78 -3.84
CA GLU A 82 15.20 25.39 -3.61
C GLU A 82 16.03 25.42 -4.90
N TYR A 83 15.45 25.05 -6.06
CA TYR A 83 16.22 24.82 -7.29
C TYR A 83 15.84 25.70 -8.48
N TYR A 84 14.69 26.37 -8.45
CA TYR A 84 14.20 27.16 -9.61
C TYR A 84 13.81 28.61 -9.25
N LYS A 85 14.08 29.07 -8.01
CA LYS A 85 13.65 30.40 -7.56
C LYS A 85 14.27 31.57 -8.30
N ASP A 86 15.47 31.35 -8.84
CA ASP A 86 16.23 32.40 -9.54
C ASP A 86 15.85 32.48 -11.03
N ASP A 87 15.15 31.49 -11.55
CA ASP A 87 14.76 31.36 -12.96
C ASP A 87 13.34 31.87 -13.25
N ILE A 88 12.51 32.06 -12.22
CA ILE A 88 11.09 32.36 -12.38
C ILE A 88 10.55 33.32 -11.33
N ILE A 89 9.47 34.02 -11.69
CA ILE A 89 8.72 34.84 -10.74
C ILE A 89 7.81 33.95 -9.87
N ILE A 90 8.10 33.86 -8.58
CA ILE A 90 7.27 33.13 -7.62
C ILE A 90 6.23 34.11 -7.03
N VAL A 91 4.94 33.78 -7.21
CA VAL A 91 3.84 34.48 -6.57
C VAL A 91 3.24 33.59 -5.49
N GLU A 92 3.37 34.01 -4.25
CA GLU A 92 2.73 33.30 -3.14
C GLU A 92 1.30 33.78 -2.92
N ARG A 93 0.37 32.83 -2.77
CA ARG A 93 -1.02 33.07 -2.37
C ARG A 93 -1.32 32.32 -1.09
N SER A 94 -1.91 33.00 -0.12
CA SER A 94 -2.33 32.36 1.11
C SER A 94 -3.40 31.29 0.84
N TYR A 95 -3.18 30.11 1.38
CA TYR A 95 -4.15 29.00 1.36
C TYR A 95 -4.77 28.89 2.76
N LYS A 96 -6.01 29.28 2.91
CA LYS A 96 -6.71 29.29 4.21
C LYS A 96 -7.29 27.93 4.60
N ASP A 97 -7.65 27.11 3.62
CA ASP A 97 -8.22 25.80 3.88
C ASP A 97 -7.14 24.73 3.69
N VAL A 98 -6.59 24.25 4.80
CA VAL A 98 -5.90 22.95 4.78
C VAL A 98 -6.98 21.90 4.51
N PRO A 99 -7.00 21.22 3.35
CA PRO A 99 -7.95 20.16 3.13
C PRO A 99 -7.78 19.16 4.25
N THR A 100 -8.72 19.11 5.17
CA THR A 100 -8.83 17.97 6.06
C THR A 100 -8.95 16.77 5.13
N ILE A 101 -7.92 15.95 5.08
CA ILE A 101 -8.01 14.65 4.43
C ILE A 101 -9.27 14.05 5.02
N ASN A 102 -10.32 13.96 4.20
CA ASN A 102 -11.53 13.26 4.59
C ASN A 102 -11.04 11.92 5.06
N LYS A 103 -11.04 11.74 6.38
CA LYS A 103 -10.66 10.48 7.01
C LYS A 103 -11.58 9.49 6.35
N THR A 104 -11.06 8.83 5.33
CA THR A 104 -11.77 7.73 4.69
C THR A 104 -12.17 6.87 5.87
N ASP A 105 -13.45 6.75 6.08
CA ASP A 105 -14.02 6.28 7.35
C ASP A 105 -13.80 4.76 7.43
N TRP A 106 -12.54 4.37 7.57
CA TRP A 106 -12.13 3.01 7.89
C TRP A 106 -12.77 2.51 9.20
N ARG A 107 -13.43 3.45 9.92
CA ARG A 107 -14.19 3.16 11.13
C ARG A 107 -15.54 2.53 10.87
N LYS A 108 -16.05 2.60 9.63
CA LYS A 108 -17.29 1.91 9.20
C LYS A 108 -17.08 0.48 8.74
N VAL A 109 -15.89 -0.08 8.83
CA VAL A 109 -15.80 -1.53 8.95
C VAL A 109 -16.46 -1.85 10.28
N ALA A 110 -17.76 -2.02 10.20
CA ALA A 110 -18.61 -2.34 11.31
C ALA A 110 -17.90 -3.43 12.15
N ARG A 111 -17.82 -3.21 13.45
CA ARG A 111 -17.62 -4.26 14.44
C ARG A 111 -18.83 -5.19 14.33
N THR A 112 -18.85 -5.97 13.25
CA THR A 112 -19.90 -6.94 13.02
C THR A 112 -19.77 -8.01 14.11
N SER A 113 -20.87 -8.63 14.45
CA SER A 113 -20.92 -9.80 15.31
C SER A 113 -19.85 -10.84 14.96
N LYS A 114 -19.50 -10.94 13.67
CA LYS A 114 -18.41 -11.79 13.13
C LYS A 114 -17.02 -11.40 13.64
N PHE A 115 -16.73 -10.11 13.83
CA PHE A 115 -15.42 -9.66 14.37
C PHE A 115 -15.31 -10.02 15.85
N PHE A 116 -16.38 -9.81 16.61
CA PHE A 116 -16.43 -10.16 18.03
C PHE A 116 -16.27 -11.68 18.25
N LEU A 117 -16.95 -12.49 17.44
CA LEU A 117 -16.81 -13.94 17.50
C LEU A 117 -15.37 -14.40 17.17
N LYS A 118 -14.75 -13.83 16.15
CA LYS A 118 -13.34 -14.10 15.83
C LYS A 118 -12.42 -13.76 16.99
N TYR A 119 -12.66 -12.62 17.64
CA TYR A 119 -11.87 -12.17 18.79
C TYR A 119 -11.98 -13.15 19.98
N ILE A 120 -13.19 -13.62 20.30
CA ILE A 120 -13.39 -14.59 21.38
C ILE A 120 -12.70 -15.92 21.06
N ILE A 121 -12.93 -16.45 19.85
CA ILE A 121 -12.30 -17.70 19.41
C ILE A 121 -10.78 -17.61 19.46
N ASP A 122 -10.21 -16.51 18.97
CA ASP A 122 -8.77 -16.30 18.98
C ASP A 122 -8.20 -16.27 20.39
N ARG A 123 -8.91 -15.62 21.34
CA ARG A 123 -8.53 -15.59 22.77
C ARG A 123 -8.54 -16.97 23.40
N ILE A 124 -9.58 -17.79 23.14
CA ILE A 124 -9.68 -19.14 23.65
C ILE A 124 -8.52 -20.00 23.10
N ILE A 125 -8.29 -19.96 21.79
CA ILE A 125 -7.22 -20.72 21.16
C ILE A 125 -5.86 -20.31 21.72
N LYS A 126 -5.62 -19.02 21.96
CA LYS A 126 -4.38 -18.50 22.55
C LYS A 126 -4.09 -19.08 23.93
N VAL A 127 -5.11 -19.33 24.73
CA VAL A 127 -4.95 -19.94 26.06
C VAL A 127 -4.63 -21.43 25.97
N VAL A 128 -5.29 -22.13 25.05
CA VAL A 128 -5.14 -23.58 24.86
C VAL A 128 -3.83 -23.92 24.14
N GLN A 129 -3.48 -23.14 23.11
CA GLN A 129 -2.32 -23.39 22.26
C GLN A 129 -1.18 -22.43 22.60
N LYS A 130 -0.24 -22.89 23.44
CA LYS A 130 0.90 -22.08 23.90
C LYS A 130 2.02 -21.95 22.86
N GLN A 131 2.12 -22.89 21.92
CA GLN A 131 3.14 -22.90 20.87
C GLN A 131 2.47 -23.03 19.52
N GLU A 132 2.99 -22.32 18.54
CA GLU A 132 2.51 -22.35 17.16
C GLU A 132 3.67 -22.65 16.23
N LYS A 133 3.44 -23.53 15.26
CA LYS A 133 4.44 -23.82 14.24
C LYS A 133 4.43 -22.72 13.19
N VAL A 134 3.23 -22.33 12.74
CA VAL A 134 3.03 -21.33 11.68
C VAL A 134 2.05 -20.26 12.12
N VAL A 135 2.48 -19.00 12.04
CA VAL A 135 1.64 -17.81 12.25
C VAL A 135 1.13 -17.29 10.90
N PHE A 136 -0.19 -17.35 10.66
CA PHE A 136 -0.83 -16.91 9.42
C PHE A 136 -1.46 -15.52 9.61
N VAL A 137 -0.84 -14.46 9.10
CA VAL A 137 -1.38 -13.10 9.20
C VAL A 137 -1.73 -12.57 7.83
N THR A 138 -2.97 -12.13 7.64
CA THR A 138 -3.47 -11.62 6.35
C THR A 138 -3.09 -12.52 5.18
N SER A 139 -3.37 -13.83 5.35
CA SER A 139 -2.92 -14.87 4.41
C SER A 139 -3.77 -14.97 3.14
N TYR A 140 -4.97 -14.37 3.13
CA TYR A 140 -5.99 -14.49 2.08
C TYR A 140 -6.53 -15.90 1.84
N PHE A 141 -6.18 -16.88 2.64
CA PHE A 141 -6.85 -18.18 2.61
C PHE A 141 -8.31 -18.06 3.06
N SER A 142 -9.19 -18.80 2.42
CA SER A 142 -10.56 -19.00 2.96
C SER A 142 -10.48 -19.66 4.34
N LEU A 143 -11.50 -19.44 5.18
CA LEU A 143 -11.54 -20.06 6.52
C LEU A 143 -11.37 -21.57 6.46
N ASN A 144 -12.05 -22.22 5.51
CA ASN A 144 -11.96 -23.68 5.32
C ASN A 144 -10.54 -24.13 4.94
N ALA A 145 -9.87 -23.37 4.06
CA ALA A 145 -8.49 -23.66 3.70
C ALA A 145 -7.55 -23.45 4.89
N LEU A 146 -7.72 -22.35 5.65
CA LEU A 146 -6.92 -22.07 6.84
C LEU A 146 -7.06 -23.16 7.90
N VAL A 147 -8.28 -23.64 8.17
CA VAL A 147 -8.54 -24.76 9.10
C VAL A 147 -7.80 -26.02 8.64
N LYS A 148 -7.97 -26.42 7.37
CA LYS A 148 -7.32 -27.62 6.83
C LYS A 148 -5.79 -27.54 6.85
N ILE A 149 -5.23 -26.38 6.52
CA ILE A 149 -3.77 -26.16 6.56
C ILE A 149 -3.27 -26.22 8.01
N SER A 150 -3.96 -25.54 8.93
CA SER A 150 -3.60 -25.56 10.35
C SER A 150 -3.63 -26.97 10.93
N GLN A 151 -4.65 -27.76 10.62
CA GLN A 151 -4.73 -29.16 11.04
C GLN A 151 -3.57 -30.01 10.49
N LYS A 152 -3.19 -29.80 9.20
CA LYS A 152 -2.06 -30.54 8.61
C LYS A 152 -0.72 -30.22 9.27
N VAL A 153 -0.54 -28.99 9.77
CA VAL A 153 0.68 -28.63 10.52
C VAL A 153 0.56 -28.93 12.01
N GLY A 154 -0.57 -29.50 12.46
CA GLY A 154 -0.78 -29.93 13.85
C GLY A 154 -1.04 -28.77 14.81
N GLN A 155 -1.81 -27.76 14.39
CA GLN A 155 -2.21 -26.63 15.21
C GLN A 155 -3.65 -26.21 14.97
N LEU A 156 -4.23 -25.46 15.92
CA LEU A 156 -5.54 -24.83 15.73
C LEU A 156 -5.41 -23.54 14.89
N PRO A 157 -6.40 -23.23 14.06
CA PRO A 157 -6.39 -22.01 13.26
C PRO A 157 -6.61 -20.78 14.15
N ARG A 158 -5.74 -19.78 14.06
CA ARG A 158 -5.84 -18.50 14.77
C ARG A 158 -6.06 -17.32 13.81
N PHE A 159 -6.65 -16.23 14.33
CA PHE A 159 -6.90 -14.99 13.60
C PHE A 159 -5.92 -13.87 13.93
N TYR A 160 -5.12 -14.02 14.99
CA TYR A 160 -4.08 -13.07 15.45
C TYR A 160 -4.62 -11.65 15.59
N THR A 161 -5.75 -11.52 16.28
CA THR A 161 -6.45 -10.25 16.50
C THR A 161 -5.62 -9.20 17.24
N GLU A 162 -4.51 -9.60 17.84
CA GLU A 162 -3.51 -8.70 18.43
C GLU A 162 -2.94 -7.71 17.42
N PHE A 163 -2.79 -8.12 16.15
CA PHE A 163 -2.30 -7.22 15.11
C PHE A 163 -3.33 -6.17 14.66
N ASP A 164 -4.60 -6.36 15.02
CA ASP A 164 -5.67 -5.40 14.76
C ASP A 164 -5.76 -4.30 15.85
N GLU A 165 -4.89 -4.35 16.84
CA GLU A 165 -4.87 -3.37 17.94
C GLU A 165 -4.52 -1.97 17.43
N LYS A 166 -5.28 -0.97 17.88
CA LYS A 166 -5.02 0.43 17.54
C LYS A 166 -3.77 0.93 18.23
N LEU A 167 -2.87 1.47 17.43
CA LEU A 167 -1.72 2.20 17.91
C LEU A 167 -2.12 3.67 18.17
N ASN A 168 -2.04 4.12 19.41
CA ASN A 168 -2.42 5.49 19.81
C ASN A 168 -1.27 6.48 19.52
N LEU A 169 -0.74 6.48 18.29
CA LEU A 169 0.41 7.29 17.90
C LEU A 169 0.16 8.81 17.95
N LYS A 170 -1.10 9.23 17.85
CA LYS A 170 -1.49 10.66 17.95
C LYS A 170 -1.16 11.31 19.28
N MET A 171 -1.06 10.51 20.34
CA MET A 171 -0.76 10.98 21.69
C MET A 171 0.74 11.22 21.92
N LEU A 172 1.58 10.83 20.95
CA LEU A 172 3.02 10.98 21.06
C LEU A 172 3.44 12.39 20.65
N PRO A 173 4.26 13.08 21.47
CA PRO A 173 4.77 14.39 21.11
C PRO A 173 5.75 14.27 19.92
N VAL A 174 5.41 14.91 18.83
CA VAL A 174 6.34 15.06 17.69
C VAL A 174 7.25 16.24 18.03
N ARG A 175 8.48 15.94 18.43
CA ARG A 175 9.52 16.96 18.69
C ARG A 175 10.14 17.41 17.37
N ALA A 176 10.79 18.58 17.38
CA ALA A 176 11.62 19.00 16.26
C ALA A 176 12.68 17.92 15.98
N ARG A 177 12.63 17.34 14.79
CA ARG A 177 13.50 16.21 14.43
C ARG A 177 14.89 16.75 14.06
N GLN A 178 15.88 16.40 14.86
CA GLN A 178 17.30 16.66 14.60
C GLN A 178 17.98 15.35 14.17
N ILE A 179 17.48 14.74 13.10
CA ILE A 179 18.02 13.48 12.57
C ILE A 179 19.04 13.86 11.48
N SER A 180 20.30 13.53 11.69
CA SER A 180 21.34 13.60 10.67
C SER A 180 21.45 12.23 10.00
N LEU A 181 21.39 12.22 8.67
CA LEU A 181 21.64 11.03 7.87
C LEU A 181 23.07 11.08 7.32
N ASP A 182 23.85 10.07 7.65
CA ASP A 182 25.17 9.89 7.09
C ASP A 182 25.04 9.23 5.71
N LEU A 183 24.73 10.05 4.70
CA LEU A 183 24.59 9.64 3.31
C LEU A 183 25.49 10.54 2.45
N THR A 184 26.34 9.93 1.65
CA THR A 184 27.05 10.61 0.57
C THR A 184 26.07 10.85 -0.57
N CYS A 185 25.96 12.07 -1.05
CA CYS A 185 25.05 12.44 -2.13
C CYS A 185 25.88 12.74 -3.39
N SER A 186 25.48 12.16 -4.51
CA SER A 186 26.16 12.28 -5.80
C SER A 186 25.53 13.31 -6.73
N ASN A 187 24.30 13.76 -6.42
CA ASN A 187 23.54 14.71 -7.24
C ASN A 187 22.56 15.52 -6.37
N GLU A 188 21.92 16.50 -6.98
CA GLU A 188 21.01 17.43 -6.32
C GLU A 188 19.75 16.74 -5.78
N PHE A 189 19.22 15.75 -6.51
CA PHE A 189 18.07 14.97 -6.04
C PHE A 189 18.38 14.24 -4.73
N GLU A 190 19.51 13.57 -4.65
CA GLU A 190 19.93 12.86 -3.44
C GLU A 190 20.12 13.81 -2.26
N LEU A 191 20.67 15.00 -2.53
CA LEU A 191 20.83 16.05 -1.51
C LEU A 191 19.48 16.58 -1.02
N PHE A 192 18.55 16.84 -1.93
CA PHE A 192 17.17 17.23 -1.61
C PHE A 192 16.47 16.13 -0.79
N PHE A 193 16.55 14.89 -1.25
CA PHE A 193 15.96 13.74 -0.59
C PHE A 193 16.49 13.58 0.84
N LYS A 194 17.81 13.63 1.03
CA LYS A 194 18.48 13.56 2.33
C LYS A 194 17.97 14.60 3.32
N ARG A 195 17.79 15.84 2.86
CA ARG A 195 17.31 16.95 3.71
C ARG A 195 15.85 16.82 4.10
N ASN A 196 15.02 16.29 3.20
CA ASN A 196 13.57 16.29 3.37
C ASN A 196 13.01 15.01 4.01
N ILE A 197 13.60 13.85 3.78
CA ILE A 197 13.11 12.56 4.28
C ILE A 197 12.90 12.55 5.80
N VAL A 198 13.73 13.24 6.56
CA VAL A 198 13.67 13.29 8.03
C VAL A 198 12.36 13.88 8.56
N PHE A 199 11.74 14.77 7.79
CA PHE A 199 10.46 15.39 8.15
C PHE A 199 9.25 14.52 7.78
N ASP A 200 9.42 13.63 6.81
CA ASP A 200 8.34 12.82 6.26
C ASP A 200 8.35 11.36 6.78
N ILE A 201 9.39 10.95 7.53
CA ILE A 201 9.41 9.62 8.17
C ILE A 201 8.20 9.49 9.10
N PRO A 202 7.38 8.42 8.96
CA PRO A 202 6.25 8.18 9.85
C PRO A 202 6.61 8.17 11.33
N VAL A 203 5.71 8.72 12.14
CA VAL A 203 5.84 8.73 13.61
C VAL A 203 6.05 7.32 14.18
N SER A 204 5.42 6.31 13.56
CA SER A 204 5.58 4.90 13.93
C SER A 204 7.03 4.41 13.91
N TYR A 205 7.91 5.05 13.14
CA TYR A 205 9.31 4.61 12.97
C TYR A 205 10.32 5.43 13.76
N VAL A 206 9.93 6.58 14.28
CA VAL A 206 10.78 7.46 15.08
C VAL A 206 10.22 7.55 16.48
N GLU A 207 9.29 8.45 16.73
CA GLU A 207 8.74 8.72 18.06
C GLU A 207 7.96 7.53 18.61
N GLY A 208 7.27 6.79 17.74
CA GLY A 208 6.42 5.64 18.10
C GLY A 208 7.13 4.29 18.12
N TYR A 209 8.35 4.22 17.60
CA TYR A 209 9.04 2.94 17.44
C TYR A 209 9.13 2.13 18.74
N GLN A 210 9.61 2.74 19.82
CA GLN A 210 9.77 2.04 21.10
C GLN A 210 8.42 1.61 21.70
N HIS A 211 7.38 2.43 21.55
CA HIS A 211 6.03 2.07 21.98
C HIS A 211 5.50 0.82 21.24
N ILE A 212 5.64 0.80 19.91
CA ILE A 212 5.21 -0.34 19.09
C ILE A 212 6.08 -1.57 19.37
N LEU A 213 7.38 -1.40 19.56
CA LEU A 213 8.30 -2.48 19.91
C LEU A 213 7.92 -3.15 21.23
N ASN A 214 7.56 -2.38 22.24
CA ASN A 214 7.12 -2.93 23.52
C ASN A 214 5.81 -3.73 23.36
N LYS A 215 4.86 -3.24 22.58
CA LYS A 215 3.65 -3.99 22.22
C LYS A 215 3.99 -5.27 21.44
N ALA A 216 4.87 -5.18 20.46
CA ALA A 216 5.30 -6.33 19.65
C ALA A 216 5.96 -7.43 20.51
N LYS A 217 6.78 -7.05 21.50
CA LYS A 217 7.40 -7.99 22.45
C LYS A 217 6.37 -8.71 23.33
N ALA A 218 5.24 -8.08 23.62
CA ALA A 218 4.16 -8.68 24.40
C ALA A 218 3.29 -9.66 23.57
N ILE A 219 3.40 -9.64 22.25
CA ILE A 219 2.69 -10.59 21.40
C ILE A 219 3.43 -11.93 21.45
N LEU A 220 2.78 -12.89 22.06
CA LEU A 220 3.16 -14.30 21.95
C LEU A 220 2.38 -14.89 20.75
N PRO A 221 2.95 -15.76 19.97
CA PRO A 221 3.76 -16.89 20.37
C PRO A 221 5.18 -16.86 19.80
N SER A 222 6.03 -17.75 20.30
CA SER A 222 7.16 -18.17 19.52
C SER A 222 6.64 -19.09 18.41
N CYS A 223 6.90 -18.76 17.17
CA CYS A 223 6.58 -19.58 16.02
C CYS A 223 7.87 -20.03 15.32
N GLU A 224 7.77 -21.05 14.48
CA GLU A 224 8.88 -21.45 13.59
C GLU A 224 8.82 -20.71 12.26
N VAL A 225 7.60 -20.49 11.78
CA VAL A 225 7.33 -19.91 10.46
C VAL A 225 6.28 -18.82 10.57
N ILE A 226 6.50 -17.74 9.85
CA ILE A 226 5.54 -16.65 9.65
C ILE A 226 5.08 -16.70 8.20
N PHE A 227 3.78 -16.78 7.98
CA PHE A 227 3.17 -16.72 6.65
C PHE A 227 2.32 -15.46 6.54
N CYS A 228 2.60 -14.63 5.53
CA CYS A 228 1.92 -13.36 5.33
C CYS A 228 1.78 -13.04 3.84
N ALA A 229 0.62 -12.50 3.43
CA ALA A 229 0.45 -11.99 2.07
C ALA A 229 0.49 -10.46 2.00
N ASN A 230 0.02 -9.74 3.03
CA ASN A 230 -0.06 -8.27 2.95
C ASN A 230 0.27 -7.51 4.26
N ALA A 231 0.22 -8.14 5.44
CA ALA A 231 0.45 -7.43 6.70
C ALA A 231 1.84 -6.76 6.78
N TYR A 232 2.85 -7.32 6.11
CA TYR A 232 4.21 -6.74 6.01
C TYR A 232 4.20 -5.35 5.34
N TYR A 233 3.16 -5.04 4.56
CA TYR A 233 3.07 -3.78 3.83
C TYR A 233 2.36 -2.69 4.65
N THR A 234 1.27 -3.03 5.35
CA THR A 234 0.37 -2.03 5.95
C THR A 234 0.30 -2.04 7.48
N ASN A 235 0.72 -3.12 8.15
CA ASN A 235 0.52 -3.28 9.59
C ASN A 235 1.80 -3.01 10.37
N GLU A 236 1.88 -1.87 11.05
CA GLU A 236 3.09 -1.43 11.77
C GLU A 236 3.47 -2.38 12.92
N LEU A 237 2.48 -2.87 13.66
CA LEU A 237 2.72 -3.79 14.77
C LEU A 237 3.25 -5.13 14.26
N PHE A 238 2.64 -5.66 13.19
CA PHE A 238 3.11 -6.87 12.53
C PHE A 238 4.54 -6.72 12.00
N LYS A 239 4.86 -5.61 11.31
CA LYS A 239 6.20 -5.39 10.75
C LYS A 239 7.28 -5.44 11.82
N ILE A 240 7.08 -4.75 12.94
CA ILE A 240 8.06 -4.73 14.03
C ILE A 240 8.15 -6.09 14.71
N TRP A 241 7.02 -6.76 14.96
CA TRP A 241 7.00 -8.12 15.49
C TRP A 241 7.69 -9.11 14.55
N CYS A 242 7.36 -9.08 13.27
CA CYS A 242 7.96 -9.93 12.23
C CYS A 242 9.48 -9.73 12.16
N ALA A 243 9.96 -8.49 12.16
CA ALA A 243 11.38 -8.18 12.17
C ALA A 243 12.10 -8.76 13.40
N GLN A 244 11.46 -8.67 14.58
CA GLN A 244 11.98 -9.32 15.81
C GLN A 244 12.08 -10.85 15.67
N MET A 245 11.06 -11.48 15.08
CA MET A 245 11.04 -12.93 14.88
C MET A 245 12.10 -13.36 13.86
N VAL A 246 12.24 -12.66 12.74
CA VAL A 246 13.28 -12.90 11.73
C VAL A 246 14.68 -12.74 12.35
N ASN A 247 14.88 -11.75 13.21
CA ASN A 247 16.14 -11.56 13.93
C ASN A 247 16.44 -12.74 14.89
N LYS A 248 15.41 -13.44 15.38
CA LYS A 248 15.50 -14.70 16.13
C LYS A 248 15.58 -15.94 15.22
N ARG A 249 15.93 -15.76 13.94
CA ARG A 249 16.06 -16.83 12.93
C ARG A 249 14.77 -17.59 12.61
N LYS A 250 13.59 -16.98 12.84
CA LYS A 250 12.33 -17.57 12.40
C LYS A 250 12.16 -17.35 10.89
N LYS A 251 11.56 -18.32 10.21
CA LYS A 251 11.37 -18.28 8.76
C LYS A 251 10.21 -17.35 8.38
N LEU A 252 10.40 -16.52 7.37
CA LEU A 252 9.37 -15.63 6.81
C LEU A 252 9.00 -16.08 5.41
N ILE A 253 7.72 -16.43 5.23
CA ILE A 253 7.11 -16.71 3.93
C ILE A 253 6.22 -15.54 3.56
N ILE A 254 6.52 -14.90 2.43
CA ILE A 254 5.65 -13.87 1.85
C ILE A 254 4.94 -14.46 0.65
N SER A 255 3.61 -14.39 0.67
CA SER A 255 2.80 -14.85 -0.45
C SER A 255 2.38 -13.68 -1.33
N GLU A 256 2.48 -13.87 -2.63
CA GLU A 256 1.94 -12.94 -3.60
C GLU A 256 0.44 -12.74 -3.39
N HIS A 257 -0.02 -11.48 -3.54
CA HIS A 257 -1.43 -11.10 -3.41
C HIS A 257 -1.96 -10.34 -4.64
N GLY A 258 -1.19 -10.25 -5.71
CA GLY A 258 -1.51 -9.66 -7.01
C GLY A 258 -0.47 -8.67 -7.51
N GLY A 259 -0.47 -8.42 -8.81
CA GLY A 259 0.34 -7.38 -9.44
C GLY A 259 1.83 -7.67 -9.60
N SER A 260 2.28 -8.92 -9.43
CA SER A 260 3.71 -9.26 -9.45
C SER A 260 4.28 -9.58 -10.84
N ILE A 261 3.45 -9.71 -11.86
CA ILE A 261 3.90 -10.05 -13.23
C ILE A 261 4.95 -9.06 -13.74
N THR A 262 4.85 -7.80 -13.36
CA THR A 262 5.81 -6.75 -13.73
C THR A 262 7.08 -6.77 -12.90
N LYS A 263 7.14 -7.50 -11.81
CA LYS A 263 8.29 -7.55 -10.89
C LYS A 263 9.52 -8.24 -11.48
N LYS A 264 9.38 -8.99 -12.56
CA LYS A 264 10.50 -9.61 -13.29
C LYS A 264 11.59 -8.61 -13.67
N TYR A 265 11.19 -7.40 -14.01
CA TYR A 265 12.10 -6.36 -14.54
C TYR A 265 12.63 -5.42 -13.46
N ILE A 266 12.23 -5.61 -12.21
CA ILE A 266 12.56 -4.70 -11.12
C ILE A 266 13.44 -5.43 -10.12
N ASN A 267 14.74 -5.13 -10.10
CA ASN A 267 15.71 -5.64 -9.14
C ASN A 267 15.42 -5.29 -7.66
N PHE A 268 14.27 -4.67 -7.39
CA PHE A 268 13.85 -4.15 -6.08
C PHE A 268 12.66 -4.89 -5.49
N SER A 269 12.44 -6.16 -5.86
CA SER A 269 11.34 -6.90 -5.22
C SER A 269 11.55 -6.93 -3.71
N HIS A 270 10.79 -6.09 -3.01
CA HIS A 270 10.86 -5.97 -1.56
C HIS A 270 10.57 -7.31 -0.90
N GLU A 271 9.55 -8.01 -1.38
CA GLU A 271 9.09 -9.29 -0.87
C GLU A 271 10.17 -10.36 -0.96
N VAL A 272 10.87 -10.43 -2.09
CA VAL A 272 12.00 -11.36 -2.31
C VAL A 272 13.12 -11.07 -1.30
N LYS A 273 13.45 -9.79 -1.12
CA LYS A 273 14.60 -9.40 -0.26
C LYS A 273 14.35 -9.56 1.24
N ILE A 274 13.09 -9.60 1.68
CA ILE A 274 12.77 -9.76 3.11
C ILE A 274 12.37 -11.17 3.49
N SER A 275 11.93 -12.03 2.54
CA SER A 275 11.44 -13.38 2.81
C SER A 275 12.53 -14.44 2.71
N ASP A 276 12.32 -15.55 3.41
CA ASP A 276 13.08 -16.79 3.19
C ASP A 276 12.47 -17.57 2.02
N ILE A 277 11.14 -17.49 1.85
CA ILE A 277 10.39 -18.03 0.73
C ILE A 277 9.38 -16.97 0.27
N ASN A 278 9.35 -16.71 -1.03
CA ASN A 278 8.35 -15.87 -1.67
C ASN A 278 7.48 -16.73 -2.58
N THR A 279 6.19 -16.90 -2.25
CA THR A 279 5.29 -17.66 -3.13
C THR A 279 4.72 -16.76 -4.21
N VAL A 280 4.80 -17.19 -5.46
CA VAL A 280 4.43 -16.43 -6.66
C VAL A 280 3.47 -17.22 -7.54
N TRP A 281 2.66 -16.52 -8.34
CA TRP A 281 1.68 -17.16 -9.23
C TRP A 281 2.29 -17.53 -10.60
N HIS A 282 3.40 -16.90 -10.95
CA HIS A 282 4.15 -17.11 -12.19
C HIS A 282 5.34 -18.07 -11.98
N LYS A 283 6.01 -18.42 -13.06
CA LYS A 283 7.26 -19.17 -13.00
C LYS A 283 8.30 -18.38 -12.18
N PRO A 284 8.97 -19.00 -11.22
CA PRO A 284 10.01 -18.35 -10.40
C PRO A 284 11.12 -17.69 -11.23
N PHE A 285 11.59 -16.53 -10.79
CA PHE A 285 12.73 -15.80 -11.35
C PHE A 285 13.88 -15.70 -10.37
N GLU A 286 13.62 -15.92 -9.08
CA GLU A 286 14.60 -15.85 -7.99
C GLU A 286 14.62 -17.17 -7.23
N ASP A 287 15.77 -17.51 -6.65
CA ASP A 287 16.00 -18.80 -5.98
C ASP A 287 15.08 -19.08 -4.79
N ASN A 288 14.65 -18.03 -4.10
CA ASN A 288 13.73 -18.16 -2.96
C ASN A 288 12.25 -18.10 -3.37
N GLN A 289 11.93 -18.11 -4.66
CA GLN A 289 10.55 -18.13 -5.14
C GLN A 289 10.05 -19.55 -5.34
N VAL A 290 8.75 -19.74 -4.99
CA VAL A 290 8.03 -21.00 -5.19
C VAL A 290 6.71 -20.71 -5.86
N GLN A 291 6.42 -21.35 -6.99
CA GLN A 291 5.17 -21.17 -7.69
C GLN A 291 4.03 -21.88 -6.95
N LEU A 292 3.02 -21.11 -6.55
CA LEU A 292 1.79 -21.60 -5.95
C LEU A 292 0.58 -20.84 -6.51
N PRO A 293 -0.63 -21.44 -6.50
CA PRO A 293 -1.83 -20.73 -6.92
C PRO A 293 -2.18 -19.59 -5.95
N PRO A 294 -2.99 -18.60 -6.39
CA PRO A 294 -3.49 -17.55 -5.51
C PRO A 294 -4.17 -18.12 -4.26
N ASN A 295 -3.81 -17.64 -3.09
CA ASN A 295 -4.31 -18.15 -1.80
C ASN A 295 -5.85 -18.09 -1.71
N ILE A 296 -6.46 -17.06 -2.30
CA ILE A 296 -7.90 -16.85 -2.25
C ILE A 296 -8.69 -17.95 -2.94
N ILE A 297 -8.13 -18.58 -3.98
CA ILE A 297 -8.81 -19.66 -4.73
C ILE A 297 -8.53 -21.05 -4.17
N VAL A 298 -7.64 -21.17 -3.17
CA VAL A 298 -7.33 -22.47 -2.56
C VAL A 298 -8.58 -23.07 -1.90
N GLY A 299 -8.97 -24.25 -2.36
CA GLY A 299 -10.15 -24.94 -1.88
C GLY A 299 -11.48 -24.43 -2.45
N MET A 300 -11.47 -23.47 -3.38
CA MET A 300 -12.67 -23.07 -4.11
C MET A 300 -13.07 -24.13 -5.12
N ARG A 301 -14.39 -24.34 -5.25
CA ARG A 301 -14.94 -25.19 -6.32
C ARG A 301 -14.87 -24.42 -7.64
N LYS A 302 -14.67 -25.14 -8.76
CA LYS A 302 -14.78 -24.53 -10.09
C LYS A 302 -16.17 -23.89 -10.23
N ALA A 303 -16.18 -22.64 -10.67
CA ALA A 303 -17.44 -21.98 -11.00
C ALA A 303 -18.12 -22.74 -12.15
N LYS A 304 -19.45 -22.92 -12.08
CA LYS A 304 -20.21 -23.39 -13.21
C LYS A 304 -20.20 -22.28 -14.28
N LYS A 305 -19.90 -22.62 -15.52
CA LYS A 305 -20.03 -21.68 -16.64
C LYS A 305 -21.53 -21.51 -16.96
N ASN A 306 -22.19 -20.59 -16.30
CA ASN A 306 -23.62 -20.36 -16.49
C ASN A 306 -23.94 -19.00 -17.10
N GLY A 307 -22.98 -18.31 -17.72
CA GLY A 307 -23.23 -16.93 -18.14
C GLY A 307 -22.84 -16.65 -19.58
N SER A 308 -23.72 -15.93 -20.27
CA SER A 308 -23.45 -15.22 -21.55
C SER A 308 -22.94 -13.79 -21.33
N ARG A 309 -22.78 -13.35 -20.06
CA ARG A 309 -22.41 -11.98 -19.70
C ARG A 309 -20.90 -11.79 -19.70
N LEU A 310 -20.43 -10.74 -20.35
CA LEU A 310 -19.06 -10.25 -20.24
C LEU A 310 -19.00 -9.17 -19.15
N THR A 311 -18.11 -9.32 -18.18
CA THR A 311 -17.89 -8.28 -17.16
C THR A 311 -16.48 -7.72 -17.32
N ILE A 312 -16.38 -6.40 -17.54
CA ILE A 312 -15.12 -5.67 -17.51
C ILE A 312 -14.96 -5.06 -16.11
N VAL A 313 -13.81 -5.28 -15.49
CA VAL A 313 -13.49 -4.75 -14.17
C VAL A 313 -12.43 -3.67 -14.34
N GLY A 314 -12.85 -2.42 -14.23
CA GLY A 314 -11.96 -1.25 -14.32
C GLY A 314 -11.02 -1.16 -13.12
N ILE A 315 -9.83 -0.63 -13.37
CA ILE A 315 -8.82 -0.32 -12.36
C ILE A 315 -8.68 1.19 -12.25
N GLU A 316 -8.55 1.69 -11.03
CA GLU A 316 -8.29 3.10 -10.78
C GLU A 316 -7.28 3.25 -9.64
N VAL A 317 -6.35 4.18 -9.78
CA VAL A 317 -5.40 4.55 -8.73
C VAL A 317 -5.62 6.00 -8.31
N SER A 318 -5.17 6.36 -7.11
CA SER A 318 -5.32 7.73 -6.61
C SER A 318 -4.52 8.73 -7.47
N LEU A 319 -4.94 10.00 -7.47
CA LEU A 319 -4.49 11.08 -8.36
C LEU A 319 -2.97 11.29 -8.44
N TYR A 320 -2.23 10.96 -7.39
CA TYR A 320 -0.80 11.24 -7.28
C TYR A 320 0.06 9.99 -7.16
N VAL A 321 -0.48 8.81 -7.49
CA VAL A 321 0.28 7.57 -7.37
C VAL A 321 1.37 7.49 -8.43
N ALA A 322 2.61 7.42 -7.97
CA ALA A 322 3.77 7.02 -8.74
C ALA A 322 4.38 5.78 -8.08
N ARG A 323 4.62 4.73 -8.83
CA ARG A 323 5.15 3.45 -8.32
C ARG A 323 6.20 2.89 -9.25
N TYR A 324 7.33 2.47 -8.70
CA TYR A 324 8.34 1.72 -9.44
C TYR A 324 8.05 0.22 -9.50
N GLN A 325 7.22 -0.30 -8.59
CA GLN A 325 7.17 -1.74 -8.35
C GLN A 325 6.08 -2.49 -9.09
N SER A 326 4.99 -1.89 -9.42
CA SER A 326 3.89 -2.50 -10.19
C SER A 326 2.65 -1.63 -10.22
N GLY A 327 1.77 -1.92 -11.12
CA GLY A 327 0.47 -1.27 -11.27
C GLY A 327 0.54 -0.01 -12.11
N ILE A 328 -0.63 0.56 -12.34
CA ILE A 328 -0.82 1.76 -13.12
C ILE A 328 -0.31 2.95 -12.32
N SER A 329 0.40 3.85 -12.96
CA SER A 329 0.64 5.19 -12.42
C SER A 329 -0.58 6.08 -12.68
N SER A 330 -0.72 7.15 -11.91
CA SER A 330 -1.83 8.09 -12.08
C SER A 330 -1.87 8.72 -13.50
N SER A 331 -0.72 8.92 -14.12
CA SER A 331 -0.61 9.44 -15.48
C SER A 331 -1.23 8.55 -16.57
N LEU A 332 -1.41 7.26 -16.31
CA LEU A 332 -1.92 6.28 -17.28
C LEU A 332 -3.42 5.96 -17.11
N VAL A 333 -4.07 6.49 -16.08
CA VAL A 333 -5.47 6.12 -15.78
C VAL A 333 -6.44 6.49 -16.90
N LEU A 334 -6.26 7.65 -17.51
CA LEU A 334 -7.13 8.07 -18.62
C LEU A 334 -6.82 7.32 -19.92
N ASP A 335 -5.54 7.06 -20.20
CA ASP A 335 -5.13 6.29 -21.37
C ASP A 335 -5.71 4.87 -21.30
N GLU A 336 -5.67 4.25 -20.13
CA GLU A 336 -6.24 2.93 -19.90
C GLU A 336 -7.77 2.94 -20.04
N PHE A 337 -8.45 3.96 -19.49
CA PHE A 337 -9.89 4.16 -19.69
C PHE A 337 -10.24 4.25 -21.19
N TYR A 338 -9.51 5.03 -21.99
CA TYR A 338 -9.77 5.15 -23.41
C TYR A 338 -9.44 3.86 -24.20
N GLN A 339 -8.41 3.10 -23.79
CA GLN A 339 -8.12 1.80 -24.37
C GLN A 339 -9.23 0.78 -24.06
N GLU A 340 -9.77 0.77 -22.86
CA GLU A 340 -10.92 -0.06 -22.53
C GLU A 340 -12.16 0.31 -23.35
N LEU A 341 -12.43 1.59 -23.57
CA LEU A 341 -13.53 2.02 -24.46
C LEU A 341 -13.31 1.58 -25.90
N GLN A 342 -12.09 1.69 -26.44
CA GLN A 342 -11.77 1.19 -27.76
C GLN A 342 -12.00 -0.32 -27.88
N PHE A 343 -11.58 -1.08 -26.87
CA PHE A 343 -11.84 -2.52 -26.81
C PHE A 343 -13.35 -2.82 -26.80
N ILE A 344 -14.13 -2.12 -25.96
CA ILE A 344 -15.59 -2.31 -25.88
C ILE A 344 -16.25 -2.04 -27.25
N ARG A 345 -15.86 -0.95 -27.92
CA ARG A 345 -16.41 -0.55 -29.22
C ARG A 345 -16.06 -1.52 -30.34
N ALA A 346 -14.98 -2.29 -30.18
CA ALA A 346 -14.55 -3.32 -31.15
C ALA A 346 -15.22 -4.68 -30.94
N LEU A 347 -16.02 -4.86 -29.88
CA LEU A 347 -16.74 -6.10 -29.61
C LEU A 347 -17.94 -6.25 -30.55
N ASP A 348 -18.33 -7.52 -30.79
CA ASP A 348 -19.58 -7.85 -31.47
C ASP A 348 -20.79 -7.24 -30.74
N PRO A 349 -21.78 -6.65 -31.43
CA PRO A 349 -22.99 -6.07 -30.84
C PRO A 349 -23.70 -7.01 -29.84
N ILE A 350 -23.76 -8.32 -30.13
CA ILE A 350 -24.37 -9.33 -29.24
C ILE A 350 -23.62 -9.40 -27.91
N VAL A 351 -22.29 -9.24 -27.93
CA VAL A 351 -21.45 -9.22 -26.73
C VAL A 351 -21.65 -7.91 -25.95
N ILE A 352 -21.73 -6.78 -26.69
CA ILE A 352 -21.98 -5.48 -26.08
C ILE A 352 -23.35 -5.44 -25.37
N ASP A 353 -24.38 -6.06 -25.93
CA ASP A 353 -25.71 -6.14 -25.30
C ASP A 353 -25.66 -6.83 -23.94
N ASN A 354 -24.79 -7.81 -23.79
CA ASN A 354 -24.58 -8.57 -22.54
C ASN A 354 -23.39 -8.08 -21.71
N LEU A 355 -22.81 -6.92 -22.05
CA LEU A 355 -21.68 -6.34 -21.33
C LEU A 355 -22.13 -5.62 -20.06
N ILE A 356 -21.38 -5.83 -18.99
CA ILE A 356 -21.43 -5.03 -17.76
C ILE A 356 -20.03 -4.51 -17.45
N VAL A 357 -19.93 -3.21 -17.20
CA VAL A 357 -18.70 -2.57 -16.71
C VAL A 357 -18.83 -2.37 -15.20
N ARG A 358 -17.81 -2.76 -14.50
CA ARG A 358 -17.67 -2.56 -13.07
C ARG A 358 -16.51 -1.62 -12.78
N PRO A 359 -16.74 -0.31 -12.71
CA PRO A 359 -15.69 0.65 -12.39
C PRO A 359 -15.21 0.46 -10.95
N ASN A 360 -13.97 0.82 -10.69
CA ASN A 360 -13.44 0.93 -9.33
C ASN A 360 -14.23 2.02 -8.56
N PRO A 361 -14.35 1.93 -7.23
CA PRO A 361 -14.83 3.04 -6.42
C PRO A 361 -14.05 4.32 -6.72
N ASN A 362 -14.76 5.43 -6.91
CA ASN A 362 -14.15 6.71 -7.28
C ASN A 362 -13.07 7.14 -6.28
N ILE A 363 -11.85 7.30 -6.76
CA ILE A 363 -10.69 7.77 -5.99
C ILE A 363 -10.07 9.05 -6.57
N GLY A 364 -10.83 9.79 -7.38
CA GLY A 364 -10.47 11.11 -7.88
C GLY A 364 -10.62 11.33 -9.37
N TRP A 365 -10.73 10.27 -10.19
CA TRP A 365 -10.80 10.38 -11.66
C TRP A 365 -12.21 10.46 -12.23
N ASN A 366 -13.21 10.22 -11.38
CA ASN A 366 -14.62 10.19 -11.79
C ASN A 366 -14.93 9.16 -12.88
N THR A 367 -14.20 8.05 -12.91
CA THR A 367 -14.30 7.02 -13.96
C THR A 367 -15.69 6.44 -14.08
N ARG A 368 -16.41 6.28 -12.94
CA ARG A 368 -17.80 5.81 -12.99
C ARG A 368 -18.68 6.73 -13.86
N GLN A 369 -18.60 8.06 -13.70
CA GLN A 369 -19.39 9.00 -14.49
C GLN A 369 -18.95 8.96 -15.96
N ARG A 370 -17.65 8.87 -16.22
CA ARG A 370 -17.13 8.74 -17.58
C ARG A 370 -17.68 7.51 -18.31
N TYR A 371 -17.80 6.35 -17.63
CA TYR A 371 -18.44 5.18 -18.22
C TYR A 371 -19.96 5.39 -18.44
N ILE A 372 -20.65 6.12 -17.55
CA ILE A 372 -22.06 6.45 -17.74
C ILE A 372 -22.23 7.33 -19.00
N ASP A 373 -21.38 8.33 -19.16
CA ASP A 373 -21.43 9.27 -20.27
C ASP A 373 -21.15 8.56 -21.64
N GLU A 374 -20.31 7.54 -21.63
CA GLU A 374 -19.90 6.82 -22.84
C GLU A 374 -20.76 5.60 -23.20
N LEU A 375 -21.30 4.91 -22.20
CA LEU A 375 -21.95 3.59 -22.38
C LEU A 375 -23.40 3.54 -21.88
N GLY A 376 -23.83 4.51 -21.10
CA GLY A 376 -25.11 4.48 -20.39
C GLY A 376 -25.03 3.80 -19.02
N VAL A 377 -25.96 4.20 -18.12
CA VAL A 377 -25.99 3.71 -16.73
C VAL A 377 -26.36 2.23 -16.64
N GLU A 378 -27.11 1.72 -17.61
CA GLU A 378 -27.56 0.33 -17.69
C GLU A 378 -26.42 -0.67 -17.90
N LYS A 379 -25.29 -0.21 -18.47
CA LYS A 379 -24.09 -1.03 -18.65
C LYS A 379 -23.22 -1.09 -17.39
N LEU A 380 -23.57 -0.40 -16.32
CA LEU A 380 -22.77 -0.40 -15.11
C LEU A 380 -23.30 -1.40 -14.07
N SER A 381 -22.36 -2.11 -13.44
CA SER A 381 -22.68 -3.00 -12.32
C SER A 381 -23.35 -2.25 -11.17
N LYS A 382 -24.43 -2.83 -10.65
CA LYS A 382 -25.13 -2.37 -9.43
C LYS A 382 -24.46 -2.89 -8.16
N HIS A 383 -23.61 -3.92 -8.28
CA HIS A 383 -22.96 -4.59 -7.16
C HIS A 383 -21.57 -4.03 -6.85
N HIS A 384 -21.19 -4.08 -5.59
CA HIS A 384 -19.85 -3.69 -5.13
C HIS A 384 -18.90 -4.90 -4.97
N SER A 385 -19.39 -6.12 -5.19
CA SER A 385 -18.63 -7.38 -5.06
C SER A 385 -18.60 -8.14 -6.38
N ILE A 386 -17.43 -8.63 -6.77
CA ILE A 386 -17.24 -9.49 -7.98
C ILE A 386 -18.11 -10.76 -7.91
N LEU A 387 -18.44 -11.19 -6.70
CA LEU A 387 -19.28 -12.39 -6.48
C LEU A 387 -20.78 -12.10 -6.61
N GLY A 388 -21.19 -10.85 -6.83
CA GLY A 388 -22.58 -10.42 -6.97
C GLY A 388 -23.00 -10.13 -8.42
N ASP A 389 -22.07 -10.09 -9.35
CA ASP A 389 -22.27 -9.96 -10.78
C ASP A 389 -22.11 -11.35 -11.41
#